data_fe8ac9406978ae86a2ef3fbcb7d7ce7c
#
_entry.id   fe8ac9406978ae86a2ef3fbcb7d7ce7c
#
_cell.length_a   1.000
_cell.length_b   1.000
_cell.length_c   1.000
_cell.angle_alpha   90.00
_cell.angle_beta   90.00
_cell.angle_gamma   90.00
#
_symmetry.space_group_name_H-M   'P 1'
#
loop_
_entity.id
_entity.type
_entity.pdbx_description
1 polymer ?
#
loop_
_entity_poly.entity_id
_entity_poly.type
_entity_poly.pdbx_seq_one_letter_code
_entity_poly.pdbx_strand_id
1 'polypeptide(L)'
;LAPIRRERYVEGLLPQLIAATAAFAVFFGVAGSTLLNSFAVPTEEFSAWDLLTGVGLGIAASVIMIVFVLIVKLVQAVAGKVSNGLVRGLVGGGLVGVIAVALPLTVGAGNDQLSAVIDESATINVWLLVAVLIGKMLAMALSLATGFIGGNVLPMLFVGGTAGVIVHLIIPDIPYAVAVSAMLVAVPGAVIKAPIGLTFIAVLSVGLGPLTAAPVAIAVAASHITTAGVVAFLRAHRADVPEVHT
;
A
#
# COMPACT_ATOMS: atom_id res chain seq x y z
N LEU A 1 -18.50 -15.11 11.05
CA LEU A 1 -17.85 -15.54 9.82
C LEU A 1 -17.85 -17.07 9.83
N ALA A 2 -18.69 -17.69 8.99
CA ALA A 2 -18.73 -19.15 8.83
C ALA A 2 -17.35 -19.64 8.34
N PRO A 3 -16.85 -20.77 8.83
CA PRO A 3 -15.59 -21.32 8.34
C PRO A 3 -15.75 -21.63 6.84
N ILE A 4 -14.90 -21.01 6.03
CA ILE A 4 -14.83 -21.31 4.59
C ILE A 4 -14.38 -22.77 4.49
N ARG A 5 -15.29 -23.66 4.03
CA ARG A 5 -14.95 -25.07 3.82
C ARG A 5 -13.80 -25.14 2.81
N ARG A 6 -12.78 -25.94 3.10
CA ARG A 6 -11.59 -26.14 2.25
C ARG A 6 -11.94 -26.43 0.78
N GLU A 7 -13.00 -27.18 0.56
CA GLU A 7 -13.50 -27.53 -0.77
C GLU A 7 -13.92 -26.29 -1.59
N ARG A 8 -14.65 -25.35 -0.97
CA ARG A 8 -15.06 -24.10 -1.64
C ARG A 8 -13.88 -23.17 -1.96
N TYR A 9 -12.80 -23.26 -1.21
CA TYR A 9 -11.61 -22.46 -1.48
C TYR A 9 -10.91 -22.92 -2.76
N VAL A 10 -10.73 -24.23 -2.94
CA VAL A 10 -10.11 -24.81 -4.15
C VAL A 10 -11.01 -24.64 -5.37
N GLU A 11 -12.33 -24.85 -5.23
CA GLU A 11 -13.29 -24.62 -6.31
C GLU A 11 -13.32 -23.16 -6.79
N GLY A 12 -13.11 -22.20 -5.88
CA GLY A 12 -13.03 -20.79 -6.23
C GLY A 12 -11.68 -20.37 -6.82
N LEU A 13 -10.57 -21.00 -6.43
CA LEU A 13 -9.22 -20.66 -6.87
C LEU A 13 -8.98 -21.02 -8.35
N LEU A 14 -9.42 -22.18 -8.79
CA LEU A 14 -9.15 -22.67 -10.13
C LEU A 14 -9.69 -21.74 -11.23
N PRO A 15 -10.97 -21.30 -11.22
CA PRO A 15 -11.47 -20.34 -12.18
C PRO A 15 -10.73 -18.99 -12.14
N GLN A 16 -10.35 -18.53 -10.94
CA GLN A 16 -9.61 -17.28 -10.78
C GLN A 16 -8.20 -17.37 -11.37
N LEU A 17 -7.50 -18.47 -11.18
CA LEU A 17 -6.18 -18.72 -11.78
C LEU A 17 -6.26 -18.78 -13.30
N ILE A 18 -7.25 -19.50 -13.85
CA ILE A 18 -7.46 -19.57 -15.30
C ILE A 18 -7.76 -18.19 -15.86
N ALA A 19 -8.69 -17.45 -15.22
CA ALA A 19 -9.02 -16.09 -15.66
C ALA A 19 -7.83 -15.14 -15.59
N ALA A 20 -7.06 -15.18 -14.50
CA ALA A 20 -5.86 -14.35 -14.35
C ALA A 20 -4.79 -14.69 -15.39
N THR A 21 -4.54 -15.97 -15.65
CA THR A 21 -3.58 -16.42 -16.66
C THR A 21 -4.00 -16.01 -18.06
N ALA A 22 -5.29 -16.19 -18.41
CA ALA A 22 -5.83 -15.77 -19.70
C ALA A 22 -5.75 -14.26 -19.87
N ALA A 23 -6.13 -13.48 -18.86
CA ALA A 23 -6.04 -12.02 -18.89
C ALA A 23 -4.59 -11.55 -19.05
N PHE A 24 -3.65 -12.19 -18.34
CA PHE A 24 -2.22 -11.89 -18.47
C PHE A 24 -1.70 -12.20 -19.88
N ALA A 25 -2.05 -13.36 -20.44
CA ALA A 25 -1.63 -13.75 -21.79
C ALA A 25 -2.15 -12.77 -22.84
N VAL A 26 -3.42 -12.36 -22.76
CA VAL A 26 -4.02 -11.38 -23.67
C VAL A 26 -3.35 -10.01 -23.50
N PHE A 27 -3.18 -9.55 -22.26
CA PHE A 27 -2.51 -8.27 -21.98
C PHE A 27 -1.09 -8.24 -22.54
N PHE A 28 -0.30 -9.30 -22.28
CA PHE A 28 1.05 -9.42 -22.81
C PHE A 28 1.08 -9.46 -24.34
N GLY A 29 0.17 -10.20 -24.96
CA GLY A 29 0.07 -10.29 -26.43
C GLY A 29 -0.30 -8.97 -27.10
N VAL A 30 -1.08 -8.11 -26.43
CA VAL A 30 -1.53 -6.82 -26.97
C VAL A 30 -0.58 -5.68 -26.61
N ALA A 31 -0.17 -5.60 -25.33
CA ALA A 31 0.66 -4.50 -24.83
C ALA A 31 2.15 -4.70 -25.05
N GLY A 32 2.61 -5.94 -25.26
CA GLY A 32 4.03 -6.28 -25.43
C GLY A 32 4.89 -6.03 -24.19
N SER A 33 4.28 -5.58 -23.08
CA SER A 33 4.94 -5.26 -21.83
C SER A 33 4.29 -6.01 -20.68
N THR A 34 5.03 -6.22 -19.60
CA THR A 34 4.54 -6.83 -18.39
C THR A 34 4.80 -5.88 -17.22
N LEU A 35 4.15 -6.14 -16.08
CA LEU A 35 4.52 -5.51 -14.81
C LEU A 35 5.89 -5.99 -14.28
N LEU A 36 6.56 -6.86 -15.05
CA LEU A 36 7.89 -7.35 -14.71
C LEU A 36 8.92 -6.24 -14.88
N ASN A 37 9.73 -6.04 -13.83
CA ASN A 37 10.77 -5.01 -13.80
C ASN A 37 10.23 -3.58 -14.11
N SER A 38 9.01 -3.30 -13.65
CA SER A 38 8.40 -1.97 -13.83
C SER A 38 9.14 -0.88 -13.08
N PHE A 39 9.88 -1.26 -12.03
CA PHE A 39 10.64 -0.34 -11.20
C PHE A 39 12.12 -0.73 -11.27
N ALA A 40 12.94 0.14 -11.87
CA ALA A 40 14.39 -0.05 -11.95
C ALA A 40 15.03 0.27 -10.60
N VAL A 41 15.08 -0.71 -9.71
CA VAL A 41 15.74 -0.56 -8.40
C VAL A 41 17.09 -1.25 -8.46
N PRO A 42 18.22 -0.56 -8.15
CA PRO A 42 19.53 -1.17 -8.09
C PRO A 42 19.54 -2.34 -7.10
N THR A 43 20.01 -3.50 -7.54
CA THR A 43 20.15 -4.68 -6.69
C THR A 43 21.46 -4.61 -5.93
N GLU A 44 21.39 -4.75 -4.62
CA GLU A 44 22.52 -4.82 -3.71
C GLU A 44 22.74 -6.25 -3.21
N GLU A 45 23.92 -6.52 -2.66
CA GLU A 45 24.21 -7.83 -2.08
C GLU A 45 23.37 -8.06 -0.81
N PHE A 46 22.78 -9.25 -0.71
CA PHE A 46 21.98 -9.65 0.43
C PHE A 46 22.84 -9.78 1.70
N SER A 47 22.41 -9.16 2.78
CA SER A 47 22.96 -9.31 4.12
C SER A 47 21.97 -9.99 5.07
N ALA A 48 22.47 -10.76 6.03
CA ALA A 48 21.60 -11.35 7.05
C ALA A 48 20.85 -10.28 7.90
N TRP A 49 21.39 -9.09 8.00
CA TRP A 49 20.75 -7.94 8.65
C TRP A 49 19.49 -7.46 7.92
N ASP A 50 19.38 -7.72 6.62
CA ASP A 50 18.20 -7.32 5.83
C ASP A 50 16.93 -8.03 6.31
N LEU A 51 17.06 -9.20 6.94
CA LEU A 51 15.91 -9.89 7.53
C LEU A 51 15.34 -9.12 8.74
N LEU A 52 16.21 -8.61 9.61
CA LEU A 52 15.79 -7.76 10.74
C LEU A 52 15.26 -6.42 10.25
N THR A 53 15.91 -5.84 9.26
CA THR A 53 15.43 -4.63 8.57
C THR A 53 14.04 -4.84 8.01
N GLY A 54 13.76 -6.01 7.41
CA GLY A 54 12.43 -6.38 6.93
C GLY A 54 11.37 -6.34 8.03
N VAL A 55 11.68 -6.82 9.26
CA VAL A 55 10.77 -6.72 10.40
C VAL A 55 10.50 -5.25 10.75
N GLY A 56 11.55 -4.44 10.86
CA GLY A 56 11.44 -3.00 11.16
C GLY A 56 10.59 -2.25 10.13
N LEU A 57 10.84 -2.51 8.84
CA LEU A 57 10.08 -1.93 7.73
C LEU A 57 8.60 -2.37 7.76
N GLY A 58 8.32 -3.62 8.10
CA GLY A 58 6.96 -4.12 8.28
C GLY A 58 6.21 -3.40 9.41
N ILE A 59 6.87 -3.15 10.54
CA ILE A 59 6.29 -2.37 11.64
C ILE A 59 6.04 -0.92 11.19
N ALA A 60 7.01 -0.29 10.53
CA ALA A 60 6.85 1.07 9.99
C ALA A 60 5.69 1.16 8.98
N ALA A 61 5.56 0.17 8.10
CA ALA A 61 4.46 0.06 7.15
C ALA A 61 3.09 -0.04 7.86
N SER A 62 3.01 -0.80 8.95
CA SER A 62 1.78 -0.90 9.74
C SER A 62 1.41 0.44 10.39
N VAL A 63 2.38 1.22 10.85
CA VAL A 63 2.14 2.57 11.40
C VAL A 63 1.56 3.48 10.32
N ILE A 64 2.16 3.50 9.12
CA ILE A 64 1.65 4.29 7.98
C ILE A 64 0.21 3.91 7.66
N MET A 65 -0.10 2.62 7.63
CA MET A 65 -1.46 2.15 7.34
C MET A 65 -2.44 2.52 8.46
N ILE A 66 -2.05 2.44 9.72
CA ILE A 66 -2.89 2.88 10.85
C ILE A 66 -3.20 4.37 10.74
N VAL A 67 -2.19 5.20 10.43
CA VAL A 67 -2.37 6.64 10.18
C VAL A 67 -3.33 6.86 9.02
N PHE A 68 -3.18 6.11 7.92
CA PHE A 68 -4.11 6.20 6.79
C PHE A 68 -5.55 5.88 7.19
N VAL A 69 -5.77 4.80 7.94
CA VAL A 69 -7.12 4.44 8.44
C VAL A 69 -7.70 5.53 9.33
N LEU A 70 -6.88 6.18 10.16
CA LEU A 70 -7.32 7.31 10.98
C LEU A 70 -7.71 8.52 10.12
N ILE A 71 -6.93 8.85 9.10
CA ILE A 71 -7.25 9.91 8.12
C ILE A 71 -8.58 9.60 7.43
N VAL A 72 -8.77 8.36 6.95
CA VAL A 72 -10.03 7.94 6.31
C VAL A 72 -11.21 8.13 7.25
N LYS A 73 -11.11 7.70 8.51
CA LYS A 73 -12.18 7.87 9.51
C LYS A 73 -12.48 9.32 9.79
N LEU A 74 -11.46 10.16 9.90
CA LEU A 74 -11.63 11.59 10.13
C LEU A 74 -12.36 12.26 8.96
N VAL A 75 -11.90 11.99 7.73
CA VAL A 75 -12.51 12.52 6.51
C VAL A 75 -13.95 12.02 6.36
N GLN A 76 -14.23 10.74 6.64
CA GLN A 76 -15.58 10.18 6.64
C GLN A 76 -16.50 10.85 7.66
N ALA A 77 -16.01 11.16 8.86
CA ALA A 77 -16.77 11.84 9.89
C ALA A 77 -17.15 13.27 9.46
N VAL A 78 -16.28 13.95 8.73
CA VAL A 78 -16.55 15.30 8.18
C VAL A 78 -17.48 15.20 6.96
N ALA A 79 -17.18 14.33 6.01
CA ALA A 79 -17.97 14.14 4.79
C ALA A 79 -19.40 13.65 5.09
N GLY A 80 -19.57 12.85 6.14
CA GLY A 80 -20.86 12.34 6.58
C GLY A 80 -21.84 13.43 7.06
N LYS A 81 -21.35 14.62 7.40
CA LYS A 81 -22.20 15.77 7.76
C LYS A 81 -22.88 16.40 6.54
N VAL A 82 -22.41 16.11 5.33
CA VAL A 82 -22.99 16.58 4.08
C VAL A 82 -23.98 15.53 3.59
N SER A 83 -25.28 15.81 3.78
CA SER A 83 -26.38 14.88 3.42
C SER A 83 -26.56 14.73 1.91
N ASN A 84 -26.31 15.79 1.13
CA ASN A 84 -26.45 15.76 -0.32
C ASN A 84 -25.25 15.08 -0.98
N GLY A 85 -25.44 13.90 -1.59
CA GLY A 85 -24.41 13.12 -2.24
C GLY A 85 -23.70 13.84 -3.40
N LEU A 86 -24.46 14.67 -4.17
CA LEU A 86 -23.88 15.44 -5.27
C LEU A 86 -22.90 16.51 -4.74
N VAL A 87 -23.32 17.26 -3.72
CA VAL A 87 -22.46 18.29 -3.10
C VAL A 87 -21.24 17.64 -2.48
N ARG A 88 -21.40 16.51 -1.79
CA ARG A 88 -20.31 15.75 -1.19
C ARG A 88 -19.30 15.29 -2.25
N GLY A 89 -19.78 14.77 -3.38
CA GLY A 89 -18.94 14.35 -4.51
C GLY A 89 -18.20 15.52 -5.15
N LEU A 90 -18.87 16.65 -5.40
CA LEU A 90 -18.27 17.86 -5.97
C LEU A 90 -17.18 18.45 -5.06
N VAL A 91 -17.46 18.56 -3.76
CA VAL A 91 -16.47 19.07 -2.79
C VAL A 91 -15.28 18.10 -2.69
N GLY A 92 -15.53 16.78 -2.59
CA GLY A 92 -14.48 15.78 -2.53
C GLY A 92 -13.59 15.76 -3.78
N GLY A 93 -14.20 15.76 -4.96
CA GLY A 93 -13.48 15.83 -6.23
C GLY A 93 -12.69 17.13 -6.39
N GLY A 94 -13.28 18.28 -5.99
CA GLY A 94 -12.61 19.58 -5.99
C GLY A 94 -11.36 19.59 -5.10
N LEU A 95 -11.47 19.06 -3.87
CA LEU A 95 -10.32 18.95 -2.95
C LEU A 95 -9.23 18.01 -3.49
N VAL A 96 -9.61 16.88 -4.07
CA VAL A 96 -8.65 15.98 -4.76
C VAL A 96 -7.98 16.71 -5.93
N GLY A 97 -8.73 17.53 -6.70
CA GLY A 97 -8.17 18.35 -7.77
C GLY A 97 -7.17 19.39 -7.26
N VAL A 98 -7.43 20.04 -6.13
CA VAL A 98 -6.49 20.97 -5.50
C VAL A 98 -5.21 20.25 -5.09
N ILE A 99 -5.31 19.08 -4.46
CA ILE A 99 -4.14 18.25 -4.11
C ILE A 99 -3.37 17.88 -5.37
N ALA A 100 -4.05 17.48 -6.45
CA ALA A 100 -3.43 17.10 -7.71
C ALA A 100 -2.65 18.23 -8.37
N VAL A 101 -3.15 19.46 -8.29
CA VAL A 101 -2.45 20.66 -8.82
C VAL A 101 -1.25 21.02 -7.95
N ALA A 102 -1.41 20.97 -6.62
CA ALA A 102 -0.33 21.29 -5.69
C ALA A 102 0.79 20.23 -5.67
N LEU A 103 0.42 18.96 -5.82
CA LEU A 103 1.31 17.80 -5.76
C LEU A 103 1.04 16.85 -6.94
N PRO A 104 1.55 17.14 -8.14
CA PRO A 104 1.25 16.37 -9.36
C PRO A 104 1.57 14.87 -9.24
N LEU A 105 2.55 14.48 -8.44
CA LEU A 105 2.91 13.09 -8.17
C LEU A 105 1.80 12.31 -7.44
N THR A 106 0.76 12.96 -6.93
CA THR A 106 -0.38 12.30 -6.28
C THR A 106 -1.47 11.85 -7.25
N VAL A 107 -1.39 12.23 -8.53
CA VAL A 107 -2.42 11.99 -9.55
C VAL A 107 -2.47 10.50 -9.95
N GLY A 108 -3.64 10.01 -10.34
CA GLY A 108 -3.85 8.70 -10.93
C GLY A 108 -3.62 7.52 -10.00
N ALA A 109 -3.37 6.35 -10.58
CA ALA A 109 -3.15 5.10 -9.85
C ALA A 109 -1.81 5.07 -9.10
N GLY A 110 -0.79 5.76 -9.62
CA GLY A 110 0.51 5.92 -8.97
C GLY A 110 1.66 5.13 -9.59
N ASN A 111 1.44 4.30 -10.61
CA ASN A 111 2.54 3.51 -11.21
C ASN A 111 3.61 4.40 -11.86
N ASP A 112 3.20 5.27 -12.79
CA ASP A 112 4.14 6.16 -13.49
C ASP A 112 4.79 7.14 -12.52
N GLN A 113 4.01 7.63 -11.55
CA GLN A 113 4.49 8.53 -10.51
C GLN A 113 5.49 7.85 -9.57
N LEU A 114 5.29 6.55 -9.26
CA LEU A 114 6.23 5.80 -8.45
C LEU A 114 7.54 5.56 -9.19
N SER A 115 7.49 5.25 -10.48
CA SER A 115 8.69 5.17 -11.31
C SER A 115 9.48 6.49 -11.27
N ALA A 116 8.79 7.62 -11.47
CA ALA A 116 9.42 8.93 -11.36
C ALA A 116 10.05 9.19 -9.97
N VAL A 117 9.36 8.82 -8.88
CA VAL A 117 9.91 8.94 -7.51
C VAL A 117 11.15 8.09 -7.32
N ILE A 118 11.18 6.87 -7.89
CA ILE A 118 12.32 5.95 -7.79
C ILE A 118 13.50 6.48 -8.62
N ASP A 119 13.25 6.87 -9.87
CA ASP A 119 14.28 7.32 -10.80
C ASP A 119 14.93 8.64 -10.36
N GLU A 120 14.15 9.55 -9.80
CA GLU A 120 14.62 10.87 -9.35
C GLU A 120 14.96 10.92 -7.86
N SER A 121 14.97 9.77 -7.16
CA SER A 121 15.14 9.68 -5.70
C SER A 121 16.37 10.40 -5.16
N ALA A 122 17.46 10.45 -5.93
CA ALA A 122 18.70 11.12 -5.54
C ALA A 122 18.60 12.68 -5.56
N THR A 123 17.63 13.24 -6.26
CA THR A 123 17.48 14.69 -6.47
C THR A 123 16.25 15.28 -5.79
N ILE A 124 15.24 14.45 -5.51
CA ILE A 124 14.00 14.88 -4.87
C ILE A 124 14.23 15.17 -3.39
N ASN A 125 13.73 16.32 -2.94
CA ASN A 125 13.77 16.67 -1.53
C ASN A 125 12.86 15.73 -0.71
N VAL A 126 13.40 15.18 0.39
CA VAL A 126 12.66 14.24 1.27
C VAL A 126 11.35 14.85 1.81
N TRP A 127 11.32 16.14 2.09
CA TRP A 127 10.10 16.82 2.56
C TRP A 127 9.02 16.91 1.49
N LEU A 128 9.42 17.01 0.22
CA LEU A 128 8.47 16.92 -0.90
C LEU A 128 7.88 15.50 -0.98
N LEU A 129 8.70 14.46 -0.82
CA LEU A 129 8.20 13.06 -0.79
C LEU A 129 7.24 12.82 0.37
N VAL A 130 7.53 13.37 1.56
CA VAL A 130 6.61 13.30 2.70
C VAL A 130 5.29 14.01 2.39
N ALA A 131 5.34 15.19 1.77
CA ALA A 131 4.14 15.92 1.35
C ALA A 131 3.34 15.14 0.30
N VAL A 132 4.00 14.52 -0.67
CA VAL A 132 3.38 13.66 -1.70
C VAL A 132 2.72 12.42 -1.06
N LEU A 133 3.41 11.76 -0.12
CA LEU A 133 2.87 10.61 0.61
C LEU A 133 1.59 10.98 1.37
N ILE A 134 1.63 12.07 2.16
CA ILE A 134 0.46 12.54 2.91
C ILE A 134 -0.65 13.01 1.94
N GLY A 135 -0.29 13.73 0.88
CA GLY A 135 -1.23 14.19 -0.14
C GLY A 135 -1.94 13.02 -0.83
N LYS A 136 -1.21 11.95 -1.15
CA LYS A 136 -1.80 10.72 -1.70
C LYS A 136 -2.77 10.05 -0.75
N MET A 137 -2.39 9.92 0.52
CA MET A 137 -3.25 9.35 1.56
C MET A 137 -4.52 10.18 1.74
N LEU A 138 -4.41 11.52 1.73
CA LEU A 138 -5.56 12.44 1.82
C LEU A 138 -6.47 12.32 0.59
N ALA A 139 -5.90 12.30 -0.62
CA ALA A 139 -6.67 12.16 -1.86
C ALA A 139 -7.44 10.83 -1.89
N MET A 140 -6.82 9.73 -1.45
CA MET A 140 -7.48 8.43 -1.30
C MET A 140 -8.61 8.49 -0.27
N ALA A 141 -8.35 9.09 0.90
CA ALA A 141 -9.34 9.20 1.96
C ALA A 141 -10.55 10.05 1.53
N LEU A 142 -10.32 11.17 0.84
CA LEU A 142 -11.36 12.00 0.26
C LEU A 142 -12.19 11.23 -0.76
N SER A 143 -11.55 10.53 -1.68
CA SER A 143 -12.24 9.70 -2.68
C SER A 143 -13.13 8.65 -2.01
N LEU A 144 -12.62 7.89 -1.05
CA LEU A 144 -13.36 6.88 -0.31
C LEU A 144 -14.53 7.47 0.49
N ALA A 145 -14.32 8.61 1.15
CA ALA A 145 -15.33 9.24 2.00
C ALA A 145 -16.47 9.91 1.21
N THR A 146 -16.18 10.33 -0.02
CA THR A 146 -17.17 11.05 -0.85
C THR A 146 -17.89 10.17 -1.86
N GLY A 147 -17.59 8.86 -1.86
CA GLY A 147 -18.34 7.85 -2.61
C GLY A 147 -17.76 7.51 -3.99
N PHE A 148 -16.54 7.94 -4.29
CA PHE A 148 -15.85 7.48 -5.48
C PHE A 148 -15.42 6.02 -5.31
N ILE A 149 -15.82 5.17 -6.24
CA ILE A 149 -15.46 3.76 -6.26
C ILE A 149 -14.22 3.59 -7.12
N GLY A 150 -13.18 2.98 -6.56
CA GLY A 150 -11.92 2.73 -7.28
C GLY A 150 -11.08 1.65 -6.61
N GLY A 151 -10.06 1.18 -7.33
CA GLY A 151 -9.07 0.24 -6.79
C GLY A 151 -8.11 0.93 -5.82
N ASN A 152 -7.95 0.38 -4.63
CA ASN A 152 -7.08 0.96 -3.61
C ASN A 152 -5.66 0.35 -3.61
N VAL A 153 -5.45 -0.78 -4.30
CA VAL A 153 -4.19 -1.53 -4.24
C VAL A 153 -3.03 -0.72 -4.83
N LEU A 154 -3.19 -0.22 -6.06
CA LEU A 154 -2.12 0.56 -6.73
C LEU A 154 -1.76 1.84 -5.98
N PRO A 155 -2.72 2.67 -5.53
CA PRO A 155 -2.39 3.82 -4.68
C PRO A 155 -1.70 3.45 -3.36
N MET A 156 -2.03 2.31 -2.75
CA MET A 156 -1.33 1.82 -1.56
C MET A 156 0.10 1.37 -1.87
N LEU A 157 0.34 0.75 -3.04
CA LEU A 157 1.69 0.42 -3.52
C LEU A 157 2.51 1.71 -3.71
N PHE A 158 1.92 2.75 -4.30
CA PHE A 158 2.58 4.06 -4.42
C PHE A 158 2.98 4.63 -3.04
N VAL A 159 2.05 4.62 -2.07
CA VAL A 159 2.34 5.08 -0.69
C VAL A 159 3.47 4.27 -0.09
N GLY A 160 3.44 2.94 -0.25
CA GLY A 160 4.48 2.04 0.24
C GLY A 160 5.84 2.31 -0.41
N GLY A 161 5.90 2.34 -1.74
CA GLY A 161 7.14 2.58 -2.48
C GLY A 161 7.76 3.95 -2.16
N THR A 162 6.94 5.02 -2.14
CA THR A 162 7.38 6.35 -1.73
C THR A 162 7.91 6.36 -0.29
N ALA A 163 7.25 5.67 0.63
CA ALA A 163 7.72 5.52 2.00
C ALA A 163 9.05 4.77 2.06
N GLY A 164 9.26 3.75 1.22
CA GLY A 164 10.54 3.05 1.11
C GLY A 164 11.68 3.96 0.66
N VAL A 165 11.44 4.81 -0.34
CA VAL A 165 12.42 5.84 -0.75
C VAL A 165 12.73 6.79 0.40
N ILE A 166 11.72 7.29 1.11
CA ILE A 166 11.91 8.16 2.29
C ILE A 166 12.76 7.48 3.36
N VAL A 167 12.49 6.20 3.65
CA VAL A 167 13.25 5.45 4.66
C VAL A 167 14.73 5.37 4.29
N HIS A 168 15.05 5.01 3.04
CA HIS A 168 16.44 4.96 2.59
C HIS A 168 17.13 6.34 2.65
N LEU A 169 16.45 7.41 2.26
CA LEU A 169 17.00 8.76 2.33
C LEU A 169 17.30 9.24 3.76
N ILE A 170 16.51 8.75 4.75
CA ILE A 170 16.72 9.09 6.17
C ILE A 170 17.73 8.14 6.81
N ILE A 171 17.72 6.87 6.42
CA ILE A 171 18.57 5.80 6.97
C ILE A 171 19.32 5.14 5.80
N PRO A 172 20.42 5.72 5.31
CA PRO A 172 21.15 5.20 4.14
C PRO A 172 21.76 3.80 4.36
N ASP A 173 21.91 3.36 5.61
CA ASP A 173 22.38 2.01 5.94
C ASP A 173 21.39 0.92 5.54
N ILE A 174 20.13 1.25 5.29
CA ILE A 174 19.14 0.32 4.75
C ILE A 174 19.28 0.27 3.24
N PRO A 175 19.57 -0.91 2.63
CA PRO A 175 19.69 -1.04 1.19
C PRO A 175 18.46 -0.51 0.45
N TYR A 176 18.68 0.28 -0.62
CA TYR A 176 17.61 0.93 -1.37
C TYR A 176 16.58 -0.08 -1.89
N ALA A 177 17.07 -1.18 -2.48
CA ALA A 177 16.22 -2.25 -2.99
C ALA A 177 15.34 -2.86 -1.90
N VAL A 178 15.89 -3.08 -0.70
CA VAL A 178 15.16 -3.66 0.43
C VAL A 178 14.12 -2.65 0.95
N ALA A 179 14.52 -1.39 1.15
CA ALA A 179 13.62 -0.34 1.63
C ALA A 179 12.40 -0.16 0.72
N VAL A 180 12.64 0.04 -0.58
CA VAL A 180 11.58 0.30 -1.55
C VAL A 180 10.69 -0.92 -1.74
N SER A 181 11.27 -2.10 -2.02
CA SER A 181 10.49 -3.30 -2.32
C SER A 181 9.70 -3.83 -1.12
N ALA A 182 10.28 -3.78 0.09
CA ALA A 182 9.59 -4.21 1.30
C ALA A 182 8.44 -3.26 1.64
N MET A 183 8.68 -1.95 1.66
CA MET A 183 7.64 -0.98 1.98
C MET A 183 6.52 -0.94 0.93
N LEU A 184 6.87 -1.10 -0.36
CA LEU A 184 5.93 -1.18 -1.49
C LEU A 184 4.74 -2.09 -1.16
N VAL A 185 5.03 -3.27 -0.63
CA VAL A 185 4.01 -4.31 -0.40
C VAL A 185 3.64 -4.50 1.07
N ALA A 186 4.48 -4.08 2.02
CA ALA A 186 4.15 -4.16 3.44
C ALA A 186 3.05 -3.16 3.84
N VAL A 187 2.98 -1.99 3.20
CA VAL A 187 1.90 -1.02 3.45
C VAL A 187 0.53 -1.60 3.08
N PRO A 188 0.25 -2.06 1.86
CA PRO A 188 -1.01 -2.75 1.58
C PRO A 188 -1.15 -4.07 2.35
N GLY A 189 -0.05 -4.77 2.67
CA GLY A 189 -0.01 -6.01 3.44
C GLY A 189 -0.58 -5.89 4.86
N ALA A 190 -0.57 -4.69 5.43
CA ALA A 190 -1.21 -4.41 6.72
C ALA A 190 -2.71 -4.72 6.74
N VAL A 191 -3.41 -4.57 5.60
CA VAL A 191 -4.87 -4.73 5.49
C VAL A 191 -5.28 -5.81 4.50
N ILE A 192 -4.49 -6.06 3.46
CA ILE A 192 -4.77 -7.08 2.45
C ILE A 192 -4.27 -8.45 2.93
N LYS A 193 -5.19 -9.39 3.08
CA LYS A 193 -4.89 -10.75 3.57
C LYS A 193 -4.34 -11.66 2.46
N ALA A 194 -3.35 -11.19 1.73
CA ALA A 194 -2.71 -11.92 0.64
C ALA A 194 -1.17 -11.76 0.66
N PRO A 195 -0.49 -12.15 1.75
CA PRO A 195 0.94 -11.88 1.92
C PRO A 195 1.79 -12.49 0.80
N ILE A 196 1.50 -13.71 0.37
CA ILE A 196 2.22 -14.37 -0.72
C ILE A 196 2.03 -13.60 -2.03
N GLY A 197 0.80 -13.22 -2.38
CA GLY A 197 0.51 -12.47 -3.61
C GLY A 197 1.21 -11.11 -3.63
N LEU A 198 1.22 -10.40 -2.50
CA LEU A 198 1.91 -9.11 -2.36
C LEU A 198 3.43 -9.27 -2.50
N THR A 199 4.02 -10.29 -1.88
CA THR A 199 5.45 -10.58 -2.05
C THR A 199 5.79 -10.84 -3.52
N PHE A 200 4.98 -11.63 -4.22
CA PHE A 200 5.17 -11.84 -5.66
C PHE A 200 5.05 -10.56 -6.47
N ILE A 201 4.11 -9.66 -6.13
CA ILE A 201 4.01 -8.34 -6.80
C ILE A 201 5.34 -7.58 -6.67
N ALA A 202 5.93 -7.48 -5.47
CA ALA A 202 7.21 -6.80 -5.29
C ALA A 202 8.34 -7.48 -6.07
N VAL A 203 8.47 -8.81 -5.93
CA VAL A 203 9.51 -9.58 -6.60
C VAL A 203 9.46 -9.39 -8.11
N LEU A 204 8.28 -9.48 -8.70
CA LEU A 204 8.10 -9.36 -10.14
C LEU A 204 8.23 -7.91 -10.63
N SER A 205 7.71 -6.94 -9.88
CA SER A 205 7.73 -5.52 -10.28
C SER A 205 9.14 -4.91 -10.19
N VAL A 206 9.95 -5.37 -9.22
CA VAL A 206 11.31 -4.87 -8.98
C VAL A 206 12.38 -5.77 -9.59
N GLY A 207 12.04 -7.03 -9.91
CA GLY A 207 13.01 -7.99 -10.44
C GLY A 207 13.95 -8.56 -9.37
N LEU A 208 13.44 -8.77 -8.14
CA LEU A 208 14.25 -9.24 -7.02
C LEU A 208 14.69 -10.71 -7.19
N GLY A 209 15.92 -10.98 -6.77
CA GLY A 209 16.40 -12.35 -6.62
C GLY A 209 15.77 -13.09 -5.43
N PRO A 210 15.94 -14.43 -5.35
CA PRO A 210 15.34 -15.23 -4.28
C PRO A 210 15.75 -14.79 -2.86
N LEU A 211 17.02 -14.39 -2.67
CA LEU A 211 17.53 -13.96 -1.37
C LEU A 211 16.98 -12.61 -0.94
N THR A 212 16.89 -11.66 -1.88
CA THR A 212 16.35 -10.32 -1.61
C THR A 212 14.81 -10.32 -1.47
N ALA A 213 14.13 -11.38 -1.90
CA ALA A 213 12.70 -11.57 -1.66
C ALA A 213 12.37 -11.92 -0.19
N ALA A 214 13.32 -12.51 0.56
CA ALA A 214 13.09 -12.94 1.93
C ALA A 214 12.75 -11.77 2.88
N PRO A 215 13.52 -10.66 2.96
CA PRO A 215 13.17 -9.51 3.79
C PRO A 215 11.83 -8.87 3.38
N VAL A 216 11.45 -8.92 2.11
CA VAL A 216 10.15 -8.43 1.62
C VAL A 216 9.00 -9.27 2.20
N ALA A 217 9.11 -10.59 2.13
CA ALA A 217 8.11 -11.50 2.70
C ALA A 217 7.97 -11.30 4.23
N ILE A 218 9.10 -11.13 4.92
CA ILE A 218 9.13 -10.85 6.36
C ILE A 218 8.44 -9.51 6.66
N ALA A 219 8.71 -8.46 5.89
CA ALA A 219 8.09 -7.15 6.06
C ALA A 219 6.57 -7.22 5.91
N VAL A 220 6.06 -7.92 4.90
CA VAL A 220 4.61 -8.12 4.71
C VAL A 220 4.00 -8.86 5.89
N ALA A 221 4.64 -9.96 6.35
CA ALA A 221 4.16 -10.72 7.49
C ALA A 221 4.17 -9.89 8.78
N ALA A 222 5.28 -9.18 9.06
CA ALA A 222 5.41 -8.31 10.23
C ALA A 222 4.36 -7.20 10.21
N SER A 223 4.13 -6.55 9.08
CA SER A 223 3.11 -5.51 8.93
C SER A 223 1.71 -6.06 9.22
N HIS A 224 1.37 -7.22 8.68
CA HIS A 224 0.07 -7.85 8.90
C HIS A 224 -0.14 -8.22 10.37
N ILE A 225 0.84 -8.86 11.00
CA ILE A 225 0.78 -9.28 12.41
C ILE A 225 0.67 -8.06 13.33
N THR A 226 1.48 -7.04 13.11
CA THR A 226 1.46 -5.81 13.92
C THR A 226 0.11 -5.12 13.82
N THR A 227 -0.42 -4.95 12.62
CA THR A 227 -1.74 -4.32 12.43
C THR A 227 -2.85 -5.15 13.07
N ALA A 228 -2.83 -6.47 12.89
CA ALA A 228 -3.81 -7.36 13.52
C ALA A 228 -3.74 -7.29 15.06
N GLY A 229 -2.54 -7.25 15.63
CA GLY A 229 -2.32 -7.10 17.06
C GLY A 229 -2.87 -5.78 17.61
N VAL A 230 -2.58 -4.66 16.95
CA VAL A 230 -3.11 -3.35 17.34
C VAL A 230 -4.64 -3.32 17.27
N VAL A 231 -5.23 -3.87 16.22
CA VAL A 231 -6.70 -3.93 16.10
C VAL A 231 -7.32 -4.81 17.18
N ALA A 232 -6.71 -5.95 17.52
CA ALA A 232 -7.18 -6.83 18.58
C ALA A 232 -7.11 -6.15 19.95
N PHE A 233 -6.00 -5.48 20.24
CA PHE A 233 -5.80 -4.71 21.47
C PHE A 233 -6.86 -3.60 21.65
N LEU A 234 -7.10 -2.82 20.60
CA LEU A 234 -8.10 -1.74 20.62
C LEU A 234 -9.54 -2.27 20.81
N ARG A 235 -9.84 -3.45 20.26
CA ARG A 235 -11.15 -4.10 20.46
C ARG A 235 -11.33 -4.60 21.90
N ALA A 236 -10.31 -5.20 22.48
CA ALA A 236 -10.35 -5.67 23.87
C ALA A 236 -10.64 -4.51 24.83
N HIS A 237 -9.93 -3.38 24.69
CA HIS A 237 -10.14 -2.21 25.55
C HIS A 237 -11.50 -1.51 25.36
N ARG A 238 -12.17 -1.68 24.20
CA ARG A 238 -13.54 -1.16 24.01
C ARG A 238 -14.60 -2.05 24.65
N ALA A 239 -14.34 -3.33 24.78
CA ALA A 239 -15.27 -4.26 25.45
C ALA A 239 -15.28 -4.08 26.97
N ASP A 240 -14.21 -3.53 27.54
CA ASP A 240 -14.08 -3.28 28.98
C ASP A 240 -14.71 -1.96 29.46
N VAL A 241 -15.26 -1.13 28.57
CA VAL A 241 -16.01 0.09 28.96
C VAL A 241 -17.45 -0.31 29.25
N PRO A 242 -17.91 -0.26 30.54
CA PRO A 242 -19.28 -0.57 30.88
C PRO A 242 -20.23 0.37 30.15
N GLU A 243 -21.28 -0.19 29.52
CA GLU A 243 -22.39 0.64 29.02
C GLU A 243 -23.01 1.36 30.23
N VAL A 244 -22.75 2.66 30.30
CA VAL A 244 -23.48 3.53 31.25
C VAL A 244 -24.91 3.65 30.70
N HIS A 245 -25.78 2.79 31.22
CA HIS A 245 -27.21 2.93 31.00
C HIS A 245 -27.69 4.27 31.62
N THR A 246 -27.93 5.25 30.77
CA THR A 246 -28.68 6.48 31.11
C THR A 246 -30.08 6.40 30.51
#